data_281836981ed30b5e6ccdc7d3251d8705
#
_entry.id   281836981ed30b5e6ccdc7d3251d8705
#
_cell.length_a   1.000
_cell.length_b   1.000
_cell.length_c   1.000
_cell.angle_alpha   90.00
_cell.angle_beta   90.00
_cell.angle_gamma   90.00
#
_symmetry.space_group_name_H-M   'P 1'
#
loop_
_entity.id
_entity.type
_entity.pdbx_description
1 polymer ?
#
loop_
_entity_poly.entity_id
_entity_poly.type
_entity_poly.pdbx_seq_one_letter_code
_entity_poly.pdbx_strand_id
1 'polypeptide(L)'
;SSANVDMVPARMVERVDIITSGASAVYGSDAVAGVVNFITKRDFEGFEFDYQYSANYNKNSNGYMQNLLAEADFFDPSATTTGEASLMSVLMGVNSDDGRGNITLFGTYEDMEEMLGKDRDTGACTLFGSSDPFCGGSSNFRRFNGTISNGVAGTVFQELNGELVPFTGRSDMYYNYGAVNHYQRPVERWNLGASGHYELTESVEAYFDTTYMNNKTAAQIAESASFNRPFSTNCDNPLLLGGNPNNNPDGVRLGDMTGTFDDNGDFVSCLDYMAAGNESIDVQFINSHRNIEGGPRVSTYENSTWRAIFGLRGDINDDFAFDVFGQFAATEGTRISQNDLNFKRVQQALYIVDDGSG
;
A
#
# COMPACT_ATOMS: atom_id res chain seq x y z
N SER A 1 13.22 2.91 -16.90
CA SER A 1 13.05 3.30 -15.49
C SER A 1 12.73 4.79 -15.44
N SER A 2 11.70 5.18 -14.68
CA SER A 2 11.41 6.61 -14.47
C SER A 2 12.50 7.23 -13.59
N ALA A 3 12.94 8.44 -13.93
CA ALA A 3 13.85 9.20 -13.10
C ALA A 3 13.14 9.55 -11.75
N ASN A 4 13.86 9.40 -10.65
CA ASN A 4 13.34 9.82 -9.34
C ASN A 4 13.71 11.29 -9.12
N VAL A 5 12.75 12.19 -9.34
CA VAL A 5 12.93 13.63 -9.16
C VAL A 5 13.12 14.05 -7.70
N ASP A 6 12.74 13.20 -6.76
CA ASP A 6 12.90 13.45 -5.32
C ASP A 6 14.38 13.51 -4.87
N MET A 7 15.30 13.08 -5.73
CA MET A 7 16.75 13.20 -5.49
C MET A 7 17.27 14.63 -5.61
N VAL A 8 16.51 15.54 -6.20
CA VAL A 8 16.90 16.94 -6.37
C VAL A 8 16.20 17.80 -5.34
N PRO A 9 16.88 18.24 -4.27
CA PRO A 9 16.25 19.10 -3.27
C PRO A 9 15.86 20.44 -3.87
N ALA A 10 14.63 20.89 -3.60
CA ALA A 10 14.12 22.13 -4.17
C ALA A 10 15.01 23.36 -3.84
N ARG A 11 15.67 23.37 -2.68
CA ARG A 11 16.57 24.47 -2.26
C ARG A 11 17.85 24.55 -3.07
N MET A 12 18.29 23.43 -3.67
CA MET A 12 19.43 23.40 -4.59
C MET A 12 19.07 23.92 -5.98
N VAL A 13 17.78 23.96 -6.33
CA VAL A 13 17.36 24.38 -7.68
C VAL A 13 17.38 25.89 -7.77
N GLU A 14 18.13 26.39 -8.74
CA GLU A 14 18.13 27.80 -9.13
C GLU A 14 16.97 28.11 -10.07
N ARG A 15 16.78 27.25 -11.10
CA ARG A 15 15.68 27.33 -12.05
C ARG A 15 15.38 25.99 -12.69
N VAL A 16 14.21 25.90 -13.30
CA VAL A 16 13.78 24.73 -14.06
C VAL A 16 13.54 25.14 -15.52
N ASP A 17 14.25 24.50 -16.45
CA ASP A 17 14.08 24.70 -17.87
C ASP A 17 13.23 23.57 -18.45
N ILE A 18 12.16 23.90 -19.16
CA ILE A 18 11.25 22.91 -19.76
C ILE A 18 11.31 23.02 -21.28
N ILE A 19 11.66 21.90 -21.92
CA ILE A 19 11.65 21.75 -23.38
C ILE A 19 10.46 20.88 -23.73
N THR A 20 9.47 21.43 -24.44
CA THR A 20 8.19 20.79 -24.74
C THR A 20 8.13 20.05 -26.08
N SER A 21 9.25 19.86 -26.76
CA SER A 21 9.34 19.14 -28.02
C SER A 21 10.39 18.03 -27.95
N GLY A 22 10.40 17.15 -28.95
CA GLY A 22 11.40 16.07 -29.02
C GLY A 22 12.83 16.60 -28.99
N ALA A 23 13.54 16.27 -27.94
CA ALA A 23 14.92 16.71 -27.68
C ALA A 23 15.91 15.53 -27.69
N SER A 24 15.52 14.40 -28.26
CA SER A 24 16.28 13.15 -28.26
C SER A 24 17.67 13.28 -28.87
N ALA A 25 17.84 14.20 -29.80
CA ALA A 25 19.16 14.43 -30.45
C ALA A 25 20.22 14.99 -29.47
N VAL A 26 19.78 15.68 -28.40
CA VAL A 26 20.66 16.32 -27.41
C VAL A 26 20.63 15.56 -26.07
N TYR A 27 19.45 15.12 -25.65
CA TYR A 27 19.23 14.56 -24.32
C TYR A 27 19.04 13.03 -24.31
N GLY A 28 19.20 12.37 -25.45
CA GLY A 28 19.11 10.92 -25.57
C GLY A 28 17.71 10.39 -25.93
N SER A 29 17.63 9.09 -26.18
CA SER A 29 16.45 8.42 -26.75
C SER A 29 15.16 8.58 -25.93
N ASP A 30 15.26 8.81 -24.63
CA ASP A 30 14.11 8.90 -23.75
C ASP A 30 13.41 10.28 -23.80
N ALA A 31 14.08 11.29 -24.36
CA ALA A 31 13.57 12.66 -24.49
C ALA A 31 12.62 12.84 -25.69
N VAL A 32 11.62 11.96 -25.83
CA VAL A 32 10.67 11.94 -26.96
C VAL A 32 9.62 13.04 -26.85
N ALA A 33 9.02 13.18 -25.66
CA ALA A 33 7.93 14.13 -25.42
C ALA A 33 8.41 15.49 -24.90
N GLY A 34 9.58 15.53 -24.29
CA GLY A 34 10.17 16.73 -23.72
C GLY A 34 11.23 16.43 -22.68
N VAL A 35 11.80 17.49 -22.12
CA VAL A 35 12.81 17.44 -21.05
C VAL A 35 12.45 18.45 -19.98
N VAL A 36 12.59 18.04 -18.72
CA VAL A 36 12.59 18.94 -17.56
C VAL A 36 14.00 18.95 -17.00
N ASN A 37 14.70 20.08 -17.13
CA ASN A 37 16.07 20.24 -16.68
C ASN A 37 16.13 21.11 -15.42
N PHE A 38 16.59 20.51 -14.32
CA PHE A 38 16.79 21.22 -13.04
C PHE A 38 18.20 21.78 -13.01
N ILE A 39 18.31 23.10 -13.06
CA ILE A 39 19.58 23.80 -12.93
C ILE A 39 19.82 24.07 -11.45
N THR A 40 20.88 23.51 -10.92
CA THR A 40 21.24 23.65 -9.51
C THR A 40 22.10 24.91 -9.26
N LYS A 41 22.01 25.47 -8.06
CA LYS A 41 22.87 26.56 -7.59
C LYS A 41 24.32 26.11 -7.66
N ARG A 42 25.14 26.92 -8.34
CA ARG A 42 26.55 26.57 -8.60
C ARG A 42 27.53 27.22 -7.61
N ASP A 43 27.33 28.52 -7.35
CA ASP A 43 28.26 29.35 -6.57
C ASP A 43 27.57 29.84 -5.28
N PHE A 44 26.91 28.92 -4.60
CA PHE A 44 26.27 29.31 -3.35
C PHE A 44 27.31 29.57 -2.27
N GLU A 45 27.18 30.72 -1.59
CA GLU A 45 28.02 31.08 -0.46
C GLU A 45 27.13 31.43 0.74
N GLY A 46 27.42 30.79 1.87
CA GLY A 46 26.69 31.03 3.11
C GLY A 46 26.05 29.80 3.68
N PHE A 47 25.07 30.04 4.55
CA PHE A 47 24.30 29.02 5.25
C PHE A 47 22.81 29.36 5.19
N GLU A 48 21.99 28.43 4.69
CA GLU A 48 20.54 28.49 4.74
C GLU A 48 19.99 27.31 5.54
N PHE A 49 19.05 27.60 6.43
CA PHE A 49 18.24 26.61 7.13
C PHE A 49 16.77 26.92 6.88
N ASP A 50 16.00 25.92 6.49
CA ASP A 50 14.55 26.05 6.31
C ASP A 50 13.84 24.92 7.04
N TYR A 51 12.77 25.26 7.73
CA TYR A 51 11.86 24.32 8.36
C TYR A 51 10.44 24.63 7.96
N GLN A 52 9.76 23.66 7.39
CA GLN A 52 8.36 23.74 7.00
C GLN A 52 7.56 22.71 7.79
N TYR A 53 6.43 23.13 8.30
CA TYR A 53 5.43 22.26 8.89
C TYR A 53 4.10 22.49 8.20
N SER A 54 3.41 21.40 7.88
CA SER A 54 2.08 21.42 7.30
C SER A 54 1.19 20.36 7.94
N ALA A 55 -0.11 20.61 7.92
CA ALA A 55 -1.11 19.68 8.40
C ALA A 55 -2.41 19.88 7.61
N ASN A 56 -3.20 18.83 7.49
CA ASN A 56 -4.47 18.86 6.78
C ASN A 56 -5.63 18.91 7.78
N TYR A 57 -6.21 20.10 7.98
CA TYR A 57 -7.45 20.21 8.74
C TYR A 57 -8.65 19.99 7.84
N ASN A 58 -9.53 19.05 8.22
CA ASN A 58 -10.79 18.83 7.54
C ASN A 58 -11.95 18.89 8.51
N LYS A 59 -12.98 19.65 8.14
CA LYS A 59 -14.17 19.83 8.96
C LYS A 59 -15.11 18.62 8.93
N ASN A 60 -14.99 17.74 7.93
CA ASN A 60 -15.87 16.57 7.74
C ASN A 60 -17.35 16.96 7.84
N SER A 61 -17.82 17.83 6.94
CA SER A 61 -19.18 18.38 6.97
C SER A 61 -20.02 17.99 5.76
N ASN A 62 -19.69 16.89 5.08
CA ASN A 62 -20.50 16.35 4.03
C ASN A 62 -21.71 15.58 4.61
N GLY A 63 -22.81 16.29 4.85
CA GLY A 63 -23.99 15.71 5.50
C GLY A 63 -24.59 14.51 4.76
N TYR A 64 -24.43 14.42 3.44
CA TYR A 64 -24.86 13.24 2.69
C TYR A 64 -24.05 12.00 3.07
N MET A 65 -22.73 12.11 3.09
CA MET A 65 -21.86 11.00 3.50
C MET A 65 -22.06 10.61 4.96
N GLN A 66 -22.20 11.60 5.85
CA GLN A 66 -22.44 11.37 7.27
C GLN A 66 -23.76 10.62 7.52
N ASN A 67 -24.81 10.95 6.78
CA ASN A 67 -26.08 10.20 6.86
C ASN A 67 -25.89 8.73 6.42
N LEU A 68 -25.18 8.48 5.32
CA LEU A 68 -24.93 7.11 4.85
C LEU A 68 -24.07 6.31 5.84
N LEU A 69 -23.09 6.95 6.49
CA LEU A 69 -22.27 6.32 7.53
C LEU A 69 -23.13 5.96 8.75
N ALA A 70 -24.00 6.87 9.18
CA ALA A 70 -24.91 6.64 10.30
C ALA A 70 -25.93 5.53 10.00
N GLU A 71 -26.51 5.47 8.79
CA GLU A 71 -27.41 4.41 8.37
C GLU A 71 -26.74 3.02 8.35
N ALA A 72 -25.43 2.98 8.08
CA ALA A 72 -24.65 1.75 8.07
C ALA A 72 -24.06 1.39 9.45
N ASP A 73 -24.29 2.19 10.48
CA ASP A 73 -23.65 2.09 11.81
C ASP A 73 -22.11 2.12 11.72
N PHE A 74 -21.59 2.89 10.77
CA PHE A 74 -20.16 3.12 10.62
C PHE A 74 -19.72 4.37 11.39
N PHE A 75 -18.43 4.41 11.70
CA PHE A 75 -17.83 5.55 12.39
C PHE A 75 -18.01 6.84 11.56
N ASP A 76 -18.52 7.90 12.21
CA ASP A 76 -18.65 9.22 11.62
C ASP A 76 -17.36 10.03 11.91
N PRO A 77 -16.57 10.41 10.89
CA PRO A 77 -15.36 11.15 11.09
C PRO A 77 -15.66 12.57 11.59
N SER A 78 -15.19 12.89 12.78
CA SER A 78 -15.26 14.26 13.32
C SER A 78 -14.28 15.19 12.60
N ALA A 79 -14.42 16.49 12.85
CA ALA A 79 -13.41 17.46 12.42
C ALA A 79 -12.05 17.10 13.02
N THR A 80 -11.03 16.99 12.19
CA THR A 80 -9.71 16.50 12.63
C THR A 80 -8.58 17.13 11.83
N THR A 81 -7.41 17.18 12.46
CA THR A 81 -6.13 17.48 11.82
C THR A 81 -5.37 16.18 11.66
N THR A 82 -4.91 15.89 10.46
CA THR A 82 -4.21 14.64 10.10
C THR A 82 -3.19 14.89 9.01
N GLY A 83 -2.30 13.92 8.78
CA GLY A 83 -1.31 13.97 7.72
C GLY A 83 -0.35 15.13 7.93
N GLU A 84 0.10 15.30 9.16
CA GLU A 84 1.14 16.25 9.51
C GLU A 84 2.41 15.91 8.70
N ALA A 85 3.08 16.97 8.25
CA ALA A 85 4.35 16.80 7.55
C ALA A 85 5.34 17.88 7.99
N SER A 86 6.58 17.46 8.19
CA SER A 86 7.70 18.34 8.45
C SER A 86 8.79 18.15 7.43
N LEU A 87 9.35 19.24 6.95
CA LEU A 87 10.50 19.26 6.05
C LEU A 87 11.57 20.17 6.64
N MET A 88 12.75 19.63 6.87
CA MET A 88 13.95 20.38 7.22
C MET A 88 14.90 20.38 6.03
N SER A 89 15.49 21.54 5.76
CA SER A 89 16.49 21.68 4.70
C SER A 89 17.67 22.50 5.19
N VAL A 90 18.87 22.04 4.86
CA VAL A 90 20.14 22.76 5.12
C VAL A 90 20.88 22.90 3.80
N LEU A 91 21.41 24.10 3.57
CA LEU A 91 22.29 24.39 2.45
C LEU A 91 23.49 25.19 2.97
N MET A 92 24.69 24.73 2.66
CA MET A 92 25.94 25.35 3.05
C MET A 92 26.88 25.43 1.87
N GLY A 93 27.47 26.57 1.65
CA GLY A 93 28.42 26.75 0.55
C GLY A 93 29.55 27.70 0.90
N VAL A 94 30.69 27.45 0.28
CA VAL A 94 31.89 28.27 0.43
C VAL A 94 32.62 28.38 -0.89
N ASN A 95 33.01 29.61 -1.24
CA ASN A 95 33.91 29.88 -2.36
C ASN A 95 35.36 29.75 -1.92
N SER A 96 36.23 29.37 -2.83
CA SER A 96 37.69 29.41 -2.59
C SER A 96 38.17 30.87 -2.49
N ASP A 97 39.23 31.11 -1.72
CA ASP A 97 39.78 32.45 -1.50
C ASP A 97 40.23 33.15 -2.78
N ASP A 98 40.63 32.38 -3.79
CA ASP A 98 41.04 32.84 -5.09
C ASP A 98 39.89 33.03 -6.11
N GLY A 99 38.63 32.74 -5.65
CA GLY A 99 37.42 32.88 -6.46
C GLY A 99 37.26 31.85 -7.59
N ARG A 100 38.13 30.82 -7.64
CA ARG A 100 38.14 29.82 -8.72
C ARG A 100 37.28 28.60 -8.45
N GLY A 101 36.70 28.47 -7.30
CA GLY A 101 35.92 27.28 -6.99
C GLY A 101 34.88 27.51 -5.91
N ASN A 102 33.94 26.58 -5.87
CA ASN A 102 32.89 26.51 -4.87
C ASN A 102 32.67 25.07 -4.44
N ILE A 103 32.29 24.88 -3.18
CA ILE A 103 31.73 23.63 -2.66
C ILE A 103 30.43 23.96 -1.96
N THR A 104 29.38 23.28 -2.36
CA THR A 104 28.04 23.38 -1.76
C THR A 104 27.61 22.01 -1.21
N LEU A 105 27.19 21.99 0.05
CA LEU A 105 26.63 20.83 0.75
C LEU A 105 25.14 21.07 0.98
N PHE A 106 24.33 20.01 0.85
CA PHE A 106 22.92 20.07 1.17
C PHE A 106 22.45 18.83 1.93
N GLY A 107 21.42 19.04 2.73
CA GLY A 107 20.72 17.97 3.41
C GLY A 107 19.24 18.30 3.55
N THR A 108 18.36 17.33 3.34
CA THR A 108 16.94 17.45 3.63
C THR A 108 16.45 16.23 4.40
N TYR A 109 15.53 16.46 5.32
CA TYR A 109 14.76 15.43 6.00
C TYR A 109 13.28 15.75 5.91
N GLU A 110 12.50 14.82 5.42
CA GLU A 110 11.05 14.90 5.31
C GLU A 110 10.44 13.76 6.13
N ASP A 111 9.47 14.11 6.97
CA ASP A 111 8.62 13.18 7.71
C ASP A 111 7.17 13.58 7.50
N MET A 112 6.38 12.66 6.95
CA MET A 112 4.96 12.86 6.66
C MET A 112 4.17 11.71 7.28
N GLU A 113 3.18 12.05 8.09
CA GLU A 113 2.30 11.08 8.72
C GLU A 113 1.24 10.52 7.77
N GLU A 114 0.74 9.34 8.09
CA GLU A 114 -0.35 8.71 7.36
C GLU A 114 -1.67 9.44 7.58
N MET A 115 -2.59 9.24 6.63
CA MET A 115 -4.00 9.55 6.78
C MET A 115 -4.82 8.36 6.30
N LEU A 116 -5.75 7.89 7.12
CA LEU A 116 -6.63 6.78 6.78
C LEU A 116 -7.95 7.26 6.17
N GLY A 117 -8.62 6.37 5.46
CA GLY A 117 -9.94 6.65 4.89
C GLY A 117 -10.95 7.10 5.94
N LYS A 118 -10.91 6.50 7.15
CA LYS A 118 -11.78 6.87 8.28
C LYS A 118 -11.66 8.34 8.73
N ASP A 119 -10.57 9.01 8.39
CA ASP A 119 -10.34 10.40 8.81
C ASP A 119 -11.06 11.41 7.91
N ARG A 120 -11.72 10.94 6.86
CA ARG A 120 -12.45 11.77 5.89
C ARG A 120 -13.82 11.19 5.63
N ASP A 121 -14.88 12.02 5.67
CA ASP A 121 -16.24 11.61 5.36
C ASP A 121 -16.36 10.95 3.96
N THR A 122 -15.64 11.45 2.97
CA THR A 122 -15.60 10.86 1.61
C THR A 122 -14.79 9.58 1.50
N GLY A 123 -13.92 9.28 2.46
CA GLY A 123 -13.08 8.08 2.50
C GLY A 123 -13.56 7.03 3.51
N ALA A 124 -14.44 7.42 4.43
CA ALA A 124 -14.83 6.60 5.57
C ALA A 124 -15.64 5.36 5.20
N CYS A 125 -16.25 5.32 4.03
CA CYS A 125 -16.85 4.10 3.48
C CYS A 125 -16.73 3.99 1.97
N THR A 126 -16.93 2.79 1.46
CA THR A 126 -17.03 2.52 0.03
C THR A 126 -18.49 2.57 -0.39
N LEU A 127 -18.83 3.47 -1.33
CA LEU A 127 -20.19 3.61 -1.84
C LEU A 127 -20.53 2.51 -2.84
N PHE A 128 -21.71 1.91 -2.68
CA PHE A 128 -22.32 0.95 -3.59
C PHE A 128 -23.69 1.46 -4.03
N GLY A 129 -24.15 0.96 -5.18
CA GLY A 129 -25.42 1.38 -5.78
C GLY A 129 -25.26 2.58 -6.71
N SER A 130 -26.01 2.60 -7.81
CA SER A 130 -25.97 3.68 -8.81
C SER A 130 -27.12 4.66 -8.66
N SER A 131 -28.31 4.20 -8.24
CA SER A 131 -29.52 5.03 -8.08
C SER A 131 -29.84 5.35 -6.63
N ASP A 132 -29.42 4.49 -5.70
CA ASP A 132 -29.61 4.64 -4.26
C ASP A 132 -28.32 4.19 -3.56
N PRO A 133 -27.30 5.06 -3.49
CA PRO A 133 -26.02 4.70 -2.91
C PRO A 133 -26.12 4.45 -1.41
N PHE A 134 -25.40 3.41 -0.95
CA PHE A 134 -25.25 3.08 0.46
C PHE A 134 -23.80 2.82 0.82
N CYS A 135 -23.44 2.96 2.07
CA CYS A 135 -22.15 2.54 2.59
C CYS A 135 -22.09 1.01 2.60
N GLY A 136 -21.28 0.48 1.71
CA GLY A 136 -21.06 -0.95 1.55
C GLY A 136 -19.61 -1.32 1.87
N GLY A 137 -19.06 -2.22 1.07
CA GLY A 137 -17.71 -2.69 1.23
C GLY A 137 -17.49 -4.07 0.62
N SER A 138 -16.68 -4.89 1.26
CA SER A 138 -16.42 -6.25 0.82
C SER A 138 -17.52 -7.19 1.33
N SER A 139 -18.21 -7.86 0.41
CA SER A 139 -19.11 -8.97 0.75
C SER A 139 -18.36 -10.23 1.23
N ASN A 140 -17.03 -10.26 1.06
CA ASN A 140 -16.18 -11.36 1.55
C ASN A 140 -15.75 -11.07 2.98
N PHE A 141 -16.69 -11.04 3.88
CA PHE A 141 -16.45 -10.72 5.29
C PHE A 141 -16.40 -12.00 6.12
N ARG A 142 -17.48 -12.66 6.37
CA ARG A 142 -17.57 -13.93 7.11
C ARG A 142 -18.56 -14.83 6.40
N ARG A 143 -18.39 -14.97 5.08
CA ARG A 143 -19.28 -15.72 4.21
C ARG A 143 -18.84 -17.15 4.06
N PHE A 144 -19.82 -18.03 4.08
CA PHE A 144 -19.68 -19.46 3.92
C PHE A 144 -20.66 -19.94 2.85
N ASN A 145 -20.12 -20.64 1.87
CA ASN A 145 -20.91 -21.37 0.90
C ASN A 145 -20.56 -22.84 1.13
N GLY A 146 -21.56 -23.63 1.40
CA GLY A 146 -21.37 -25.08 1.55
C GLY A 146 -20.85 -25.76 0.27
N THR A 147 -20.85 -27.05 0.27
CA THR A 147 -20.48 -27.87 -0.90
C THR A 147 -21.37 -27.55 -2.08
N ILE A 148 -20.77 -27.30 -3.25
CA ILE A 148 -21.50 -26.95 -4.47
C ILE A 148 -22.07 -28.23 -5.08
N SER A 149 -23.41 -28.28 -5.25
CA SER A 149 -24.08 -29.35 -5.97
C SER A 149 -24.22 -28.99 -7.46
N ASN A 150 -23.77 -29.86 -8.35
CA ASN A 150 -23.94 -29.76 -9.82
C ASN A 150 -23.56 -28.38 -10.40
N GLY A 151 -22.57 -27.69 -9.81
CA GLY A 151 -22.13 -26.35 -10.25
C GLY A 151 -23.08 -25.22 -9.83
N VAL A 152 -24.12 -25.50 -9.08
CA VAL A 152 -25.03 -24.50 -8.52
C VAL A 152 -24.57 -24.18 -7.10
N ALA A 153 -24.22 -22.92 -6.86
CA ALA A 153 -23.92 -22.46 -5.51
C ALA A 153 -25.20 -22.60 -4.65
N GLY A 154 -25.07 -23.30 -3.54
CA GLY A 154 -26.11 -23.35 -2.52
C GLY A 154 -26.38 -21.94 -1.92
N THR A 155 -27.31 -21.88 -0.98
CA THR A 155 -27.55 -20.63 -0.21
C THR A 155 -26.24 -20.18 0.42
N VAL A 156 -25.93 -18.90 0.23
CA VAL A 156 -24.75 -18.28 0.84
C VAL A 156 -25.15 -17.78 2.22
N PHE A 157 -24.41 -18.20 3.23
CA PHE A 157 -24.59 -17.80 4.61
C PHE A 157 -23.48 -16.86 5.05
N GLN A 158 -23.75 -16.08 6.07
CA GLN A 158 -22.78 -15.23 6.75
C GLN A 158 -22.91 -15.39 8.25
N GLU A 159 -21.78 -15.41 8.94
CA GLU A 159 -21.78 -15.35 10.40
C GLU A 159 -22.04 -13.90 10.82
N LEU A 160 -23.09 -13.68 11.60
CA LEU A 160 -23.44 -12.44 12.26
C LEU A 160 -23.73 -12.74 13.73
N ASN A 161 -22.98 -12.09 14.63
CA ASN A 161 -23.16 -12.24 16.09
C ASN A 161 -23.12 -13.71 16.57
N GLY A 162 -22.33 -14.54 15.90
CA GLY A 162 -22.18 -15.96 16.22
C GLY A 162 -23.24 -16.87 15.58
N GLU A 163 -24.15 -16.36 14.76
CA GLU A 163 -25.15 -17.15 14.03
C GLU A 163 -24.88 -17.14 12.54
N LEU A 164 -25.15 -18.27 11.87
CA LEU A 164 -25.15 -18.36 10.41
C LEU A 164 -26.52 -17.94 9.87
N VAL A 165 -26.57 -16.81 9.19
CA VAL A 165 -27.77 -16.28 8.56
C VAL A 165 -27.62 -16.21 7.06
N PRO A 166 -28.70 -16.36 6.26
CA PRO A 166 -28.62 -16.18 4.82
C PRO A 166 -28.06 -14.81 4.44
N PHE A 167 -27.12 -14.76 3.49
CA PHE A 167 -26.58 -13.52 2.99
C PHE A 167 -27.61 -12.81 2.10
N THR A 168 -28.11 -11.68 2.55
CA THR A 168 -29.13 -10.89 1.86
C THR A 168 -28.60 -9.59 1.25
N GLY A 169 -27.34 -9.24 1.52
CA GLY A 169 -26.73 -8.01 1.02
C GLY A 169 -27.13 -6.75 1.79
N ARG A 170 -27.57 -6.88 3.04
CA ARG A 170 -27.78 -5.73 3.93
C ARG A 170 -26.43 -5.06 4.23
N SER A 171 -26.44 -3.79 4.60
CA SER A 171 -25.24 -2.99 4.87
C SER A 171 -24.34 -3.61 5.95
N ASP A 172 -24.92 -4.19 7.02
CA ASP A 172 -24.22 -4.87 8.11
C ASP A 172 -23.52 -6.18 7.70
N MET A 173 -23.78 -6.66 6.49
CA MET A 173 -23.15 -7.85 5.91
C MET A 173 -21.88 -7.52 5.09
N TYR A 174 -21.49 -6.28 5.00
CA TYR A 174 -20.29 -5.85 4.28
C TYR A 174 -19.21 -5.39 5.23
N TYR A 175 -17.97 -5.68 4.86
CA TYR A 175 -16.81 -5.14 5.56
C TYR A 175 -16.37 -3.81 4.94
N ASN A 176 -16.36 -2.75 5.74
CA ASN A 176 -15.94 -1.43 5.29
C ASN A 176 -14.41 -1.33 5.18
N TYR A 177 -13.86 -1.73 4.05
CA TYR A 177 -12.42 -1.63 3.79
C TYR A 177 -11.95 -0.19 3.50
N GLY A 178 -12.86 0.73 3.15
CA GLY A 178 -12.52 2.12 2.86
C GLY A 178 -11.89 2.81 4.07
N ALA A 179 -12.43 2.56 5.23
CA ALA A 179 -11.99 3.19 6.48
C ALA A 179 -10.53 2.90 6.85
N VAL A 180 -10.03 1.71 6.54
CA VAL A 180 -8.69 1.25 6.95
C VAL A 180 -7.60 1.44 5.88
N ASN A 181 -7.99 1.76 4.66
CA ASN A 181 -7.03 2.03 3.59
C ASN A 181 -6.32 3.38 3.80
N HIS A 182 -5.04 3.46 3.45
CA HIS A 182 -4.36 4.74 3.40
C HIS A 182 -5.03 5.67 2.37
N TYR A 183 -5.42 6.84 2.83
CA TYR A 183 -5.78 7.99 2.00
C TYR A 183 -4.52 8.76 1.60
N GLN A 184 -3.60 8.92 2.56
CA GLN A 184 -2.24 9.41 2.38
C GLN A 184 -1.27 8.42 3.03
N ARG A 185 -0.19 8.08 2.32
CA ARG A 185 0.86 7.20 2.86
C ARG A 185 1.84 8.00 3.70
N PRO A 186 2.40 7.41 4.77
CA PRO A 186 3.51 8.00 5.48
C PRO A 186 4.76 7.97 4.61
N VAL A 187 5.62 8.97 4.76
CA VAL A 187 6.91 9.08 4.07
C VAL A 187 7.96 9.55 5.06
N GLU A 188 9.07 8.83 5.12
CA GLU A 188 10.30 9.27 5.76
C GLU A 188 11.39 9.32 4.69
N ARG A 189 12.00 10.49 4.47
CA ARG A 189 12.97 10.70 3.40
C ARG A 189 14.17 11.50 3.87
N TRP A 190 15.35 11.00 3.51
CA TRP A 190 16.62 11.69 3.67
C TRP A 190 17.25 11.94 2.32
N ASN A 191 17.67 13.18 2.07
CA ASN A 191 18.54 13.52 0.96
C ASN A 191 19.77 14.23 1.50
N LEU A 192 20.93 13.76 1.07
CA LEU A 192 22.22 14.35 1.39
C LEU A 192 23.03 14.47 0.11
N GLY A 193 23.81 15.53 -0.01
CA GLY A 193 24.69 15.62 -1.16
C GLY A 193 25.68 16.76 -1.06
N ALA A 194 26.57 16.75 -2.02
CA ALA A 194 27.59 17.74 -2.22
C ALA A 194 27.84 17.96 -3.69
N SER A 195 28.00 19.20 -4.10
CA SER A 195 28.47 19.57 -5.44
C SER A 195 29.62 20.55 -5.30
N GLY A 196 30.52 20.56 -6.28
CA GLY A 196 31.60 21.52 -6.28
C GLY A 196 32.32 21.54 -7.62
N HIS A 197 33.05 22.62 -7.79
CA HIS A 197 33.90 22.83 -8.95
C HIS A 197 35.11 23.64 -8.58
N TYR A 198 36.15 23.54 -9.41
CA TYR A 198 37.36 24.32 -9.26
C TYR A 198 38.03 24.50 -10.62
N GLU A 199 38.35 25.75 -10.99
CA GLU A 199 39.08 26.09 -12.20
C GLU A 199 40.57 25.73 -12.02
N LEU A 200 40.99 24.63 -12.65
CA LEU A 200 42.37 24.16 -12.61
C LEU A 200 43.29 25.09 -13.41
N THR A 201 42.78 25.57 -14.52
CA THR A 201 43.40 26.57 -15.40
C THR A 201 42.31 27.54 -15.89
N GLU A 202 42.68 28.60 -16.63
CA GLU A 202 41.73 29.52 -17.26
C GLU A 202 40.76 28.86 -18.24
N SER A 203 41.10 27.66 -18.76
CA SER A 203 40.32 26.93 -19.76
C SER A 203 39.84 25.55 -19.30
N VAL A 204 40.15 25.11 -18.08
CA VAL A 204 39.81 23.76 -17.58
C VAL A 204 39.29 23.81 -16.15
N GLU A 205 38.09 23.30 -15.95
CA GLU A 205 37.44 23.16 -14.68
C GLU A 205 37.27 21.68 -14.33
N ALA A 206 37.55 21.33 -13.07
CA ALA A 206 37.13 20.06 -12.46
C ALA A 206 35.84 20.26 -11.70
N TYR A 207 34.96 19.27 -11.76
CA TYR A 207 33.71 19.32 -11.00
C TYR A 207 33.32 17.95 -10.44
N PHE A 208 32.48 17.98 -9.41
CA PHE A 208 31.85 16.79 -8.89
C PHE A 208 30.42 17.06 -8.43
N ASP A 209 29.59 16.02 -8.43
CA ASP A 209 28.25 16.01 -7.86
C ASP A 209 28.00 14.64 -7.19
N THR A 210 27.60 14.66 -5.95
CA THR A 210 27.29 13.43 -5.20
C THR A 210 25.95 13.58 -4.50
N THR A 211 25.14 12.56 -4.59
CA THR A 211 23.82 12.53 -3.93
C THR A 211 23.57 11.16 -3.30
N TYR A 212 22.99 11.18 -2.12
CA TYR A 212 22.42 10.03 -1.44
C TYR A 212 20.98 10.34 -1.06
N MET A 213 20.07 9.41 -1.33
CA MET A 213 18.67 9.46 -0.89
C MET A 213 18.31 8.13 -0.25
N ASN A 214 17.62 8.19 0.88
CA ASN A 214 16.86 7.07 1.43
C ASN A 214 15.41 7.51 1.55
N ASN A 215 14.49 6.69 1.05
CA ASN A 215 13.06 6.94 1.10
C ASN A 215 12.34 5.70 1.61
N LYS A 216 11.59 5.85 2.70
CA LYS A 216 10.78 4.80 3.29
C LYS A 216 9.32 5.22 3.29
N THR A 217 8.45 4.35 2.80
CA THR A 217 7.00 4.55 2.80
C THR A 217 6.28 3.25 3.08
N ALA A 218 5.09 3.33 3.63
CA ALA A 218 4.22 2.19 3.84
C ALA A 218 2.92 2.35 3.05
N ALA A 219 2.41 1.25 2.52
CA ALA A 219 1.10 1.18 1.90
C ALA A 219 0.22 0.23 2.70
N GLN A 220 -0.77 0.78 3.40
CA GLN A 220 -1.75 -0.01 4.12
C GLN A 220 -3.03 -0.14 3.31
N ILE A 221 -3.53 -1.36 3.22
CA ILE A 221 -4.85 -1.69 2.69
C ILE A 221 -5.55 -2.67 3.64
N ALA A 222 -6.84 -2.83 3.44
CA ALA A 222 -7.65 -3.74 4.24
C ALA A 222 -7.02 -5.13 4.40
N GLU A 223 -7.38 -5.79 5.46
CA GLU A 223 -6.91 -7.11 5.88
C GLU A 223 -6.99 -8.13 4.74
N SER A 224 -6.15 -9.13 4.79
CA SER A 224 -6.17 -10.22 3.79
C SER A 224 -7.47 -11.03 3.90
N ALA A 225 -7.91 -11.61 2.79
CA ALA A 225 -9.13 -12.42 2.77
C ALA A 225 -9.01 -13.62 1.84
N SER A 226 -9.76 -14.66 2.16
CA SER A 226 -10.10 -15.70 1.19
C SER A 226 -11.33 -15.23 0.40
N PHE A 227 -11.15 -14.93 -0.90
CA PHE A 227 -12.26 -14.46 -1.74
C PHE A 227 -12.87 -15.64 -2.50
N ASN A 228 -14.03 -16.13 -2.04
CA ASN A 228 -14.72 -17.30 -2.62
C ASN A 228 -13.77 -18.46 -2.93
N ARG A 229 -12.91 -18.78 -1.97
CA ARG A 229 -11.87 -19.80 -2.19
C ARG A 229 -12.36 -21.15 -1.72
N PRO A 230 -12.17 -22.21 -2.54
CA PRO A 230 -12.41 -23.57 -2.09
C PRO A 230 -11.35 -24.01 -1.07
N PHE A 231 -11.80 -24.67 -0.03
CA PHE A 231 -11.00 -25.35 0.97
C PHE A 231 -11.55 -26.76 1.20
N SER A 232 -10.71 -27.62 1.74
CA SER A 232 -11.11 -28.97 2.16
C SER A 232 -11.01 -29.09 3.66
N THR A 233 -11.85 -29.95 4.21
CA THR A 233 -11.84 -30.35 5.62
C THR A 233 -12.34 -31.79 5.76
N ASN A 234 -12.07 -32.42 6.89
CA ASN A 234 -12.58 -33.72 7.20
C ASN A 234 -14.04 -33.65 7.70
N CYS A 235 -14.87 -34.58 7.33
CA CYS A 235 -16.31 -34.58 7.63
C CYS A 235 -16.61 -34.79 9.14
N ASP A 236 -15.70 -35.45 9.85
CA ASP A 236 -15.73 -35.64 11.30
C ASP A 236 -15.11 -34.47 12.09
N ASN A 237 -14.80 -33.35 11.43
CA ASN A 237 -14.30 -32.17 12.09
C ASN A 237 -15.27 -31.68 13.17
N PRO A 238 -14.85 -31.62 14.44
CA PRO A 238 -15.74 -31.28 15.56
C PRO A 238 -16.33 -29.88 15.44
N LEU A 239 -15.66 -28.95 14.74
CA LEU A 239 -16.19 -27.61 14.48
C LEU A 239 -17.31 -27.61 13.42
N LEU A 240 -17.33 -28.59 12.50
CA LEU A 240 -18.46 -28.78 11.59
C LEU A 240 -19.65 -29.43 12.28
N LEU A 241 -19.39 -30.48 13.07
CA LEU A 241 -20.40 -31.30 13.72
C LEU A 241 -20.91 -30.68 15.03
N GLY A 242 -20.03 -30.03 15.75
CA GLY A 242 -20.16 -29.69 17.17
C GLY A 242 -20.91 -28.43 17.49
N GLY A 243 -21.46 -27.73 16.58
CA GLY A 243 -22.24 -26.71 17.19
C GLY A 243 -22.39 -25.36 16.58
N ASN A 244 -23.51 -24.92 16.76
CA ASN A 244 -23.87 -23.53 16.79
C ASN A 244 -23.14 -22.87 17.99
N PRO A 245 -22.22 -21.91 17.78
CA PRO A 245 -21.50 -21.23 18.86
C PRO A 245 -22.41 -20.56 19.92
N ASN A 246 -23.68 -20.33 19.58
CA ASN A 246 -24.66 -19.72 20.48
C ASN A 246 -25.64 -20.71 21.14
N ASN A 247 -25.39 -22.02 21.05
CA ASN A 247 -26.29 -23.04 21.56
C ASN A 247 -27.76 -22.95 21.05
N ASN A 248 -27.94 -22.40 19.82
CA ASN A 248 -29.24 -22.40 19.18
C ASN A 248 -29.51 -23.77 18.51
N PRO A 249 -30.35 -24.63 19.11
CA PRO A 249 -30.57 -26.00 18.59
C PRO A 249 -31.22 -26.01 17.19
N ASP A 250 -31.86 -24.92 16.81
CA ASP A 250 -32.54 -24.75 15.51
C ASP A 250 -31.69 -23.98 14.48
N GLY A 251 -30.46 -23.58 14.85
CA GLY A 251 -29.55 -22.84 13.97
C GLY A 251 -28.87 -23.71 12.92
N VAL A 252 -28.59 -23.13 11.76
CA VAL A 252 -27.82 -23.76 10.69
C VAL A 252 -26.39 -23.97 11.16
N ARG A 253 -25.87 -25.18 11.00
CA ARG A 253 -24.47 -25.54 11.30
C ARG A 253 -23.65 -25.65 10.02
N LEU A 254 -22.35 -25.44 10.13
CA LEU A 254 -21.45 -25.61 8.98
C LEU A 254 -21.53 -27.04 8.40
N GLY A 255 -21.69 -28.05 9.25
CA GLY A 255 -21.85 -29.44 8.85
C GLY A 255 -23.17 -29.77 8.13
N ASP A 256 -24.21 -28.93 8.28
CA ASP A 256 -25.45 -29.08 7.50
C ASP A 256 -25.27 -28.68 6.03
N MET A 257 -24.29 -27.81 5.75
CA MET A 257 -24.05 -27.27 4.42
C MET A 257 -22.82 -27.89 3.72
N THR A 258 -22.00 -28.63 4.46
CA THR A 258 -20.80 -29.27 3.97
C THR A 258 -21.02 -30.77 3.93
N GLY A 259 -20.70 -31.45 2.83
CA GLY A 259 -20.95 -32.85 2.69
C GLY A 259 -20.50 -33.41 1.33
N THR A 260 -21.07 -34.53 0.98
CA THR A 260 -20.82 -35.27 -0.25
C THR A 260 -22.11 -35.51 -1.04
N PHE A 261 -22.06 -36.32 -2.08
CA PHE A 261 -23.23 -36.71 -2.87
C PHE A 261 -23.31 -38.25 -2.87
N ASP A 262 -24.52 -38.77 -2.74
CA ASP A 262 -24.79 -40.21 -2.87
C ASP A 262 -24.76 -40.70 -4.33
N ASP A 263 -24.98 -41.96 -4.53
CA ASP A 263 -25.00 -42.61 -5.85
C ASP A 263 -26.11 -42.07 -6.79
N ASN A 264 -27.13 -41.41 -6.23
CA ASN A 264 -28.21 -40.76 -6.99
C ASN A 264 -27.87 -39.32 -7.32
N GLY A 265 -26.80 -38.77 -6.76
CA GLY A 265 -26.39 -37.37 -6.89
C GLY A 265 -27.10 -36.44 -5.92
N ASP A 266 -27.75 -36.98 -4.89
CA ASP A 266 -28.36 -36.20 -3.83
C ASP A 266 -27.31 -35.80 -2.79
N PHE A 267 -27.45 -34.55 -2.29
CA PHE A 267 -26.55 -34.03 -1.28
C PHE A 267 -26.77 -34.70 0.08
N VAL A 268 -25.68 -35.19 0.67
CA VAL A 268 -25.64 -35.77 2.02
C VAL A 268 -24.75 -34.92 2.88
N SER A 269 -25.32 -34.30 3.90
CA SER A 269 -24.57 -33.44 4.84
C SER A 269 -23.54 -34.25 5.64
N CYS A 270 -22.47 -33.59 6.11
CA CYS A 270 -21.51 -34.23 7.01
C CYS A 270 -22.19 -34.76 8.28
N LEU A 271 -23.20 -34.05 8.78
CA LEU A 271 -23.95 -34.49 9.96
C LEU A 271 -24.68 -35.81 9.70
N ASP A 272 -25.43 -35.89 8.59
CA ASP A 272 -26.15 -37.12 8.25
C ASP A 272 -25.20 -38.27 7.87
N TYR A 273 -24.11 -37.93 7.15
CA TYR A 273 -23.11 -38.91 6.73
C TYR A 273 -22.41 -39.58 7.92
N MET A 274 -21.98 -38.77 8.91
CA MET A 274 -21.36 -39.26 10.13
C MET A 274 -22.36 -39.95 11.06
N ALA A 275 -23.61 -39.45 11.16
CA ALA A 275 -24.67 -40.07 11.93
C ALA A 275 -25.06 -41.47 11.43
N ALA A 276 -24.86 -41.75 10.13
CA ALA A 276 -25.05 -43.09 9.56
C ALA A 276 -23.91 -44.06 9.91
N GLY A 277 -22.88 -43.62 10.64
CA GLY A 277 -21.75 -44.44 11.07
C GLY A 277 -20.71 -44.69 9.99
N ASN A 278 -20.64 -43.85 8.98
CA ASN A 278 -19.63 -43.94 7.93
C ASN A 278 -18.27 -43.48 8.44
N GLU A 279 -17.19 -43.93 7.80
CA GLU A 279 -15.84 -43.40 8.00
C GLU A 279 -15.75 -41.97 7.49
N SER A 280 -14.93 -41.14 8.14
CA SER A 280 -14.73 -39.74 7.75
C SER A 280 -14.12 -39.62 6.34
N ILE A 281 -14.60 -38.64 5.60
CA ILE A 281 -14.12 -38.32 4.24
C ILE A 281 -13.74 -36.87 4.16
N ASP A 282 -12.88 -36.52 3.18
CA ASP A 282 -12.58 -35.11 2.86
C ASP A 282 -13.70 -34.50 2.03
N VAL A 283 -14.16 -33.36 2.45
CA VAL A 283 -15.21 -32.59 1.77
C VAL A 283 -14.71 -31.18 1.43
N GLN A 284 -15.27 -30.59 0.39
CA GLN A 284 -14.93 -29.24 -0.05
C GLN A 284 -16.04 -28.26 0.28
N PHE A 285 -15.65 -27.05 0.64
CA PHE A 285 -16.55 -25.92 0.84
C PHE A 285 -15.91 -24.63 0.32
N ILE A 286 -16.71 -23.60 0.10
CA ILE A 286 -16.21 -22.29 -0.31
C ILE A 286 -16.31 -21.33 0.87
N ASN A 287 -15.18 -20.71 1.21
CA ASN A 287 -15.10 -19.73 2.27
C ASN A 287 -14.65 -18.36 1.74
N SER A 288 -15.30 -17.32 2.27
CA SER A 288 -14.96 -15.94 2.05
C SER A 288 -14.82 -15.23 3.40
N HIS A 289 -13.62 -15.27 3.94
CA HIS A 289 -13.33 -14.75 5.27
C HIS A 289 -12.25 -13.67 5.21
N ARG A 290 -12.53 -12.51 5.79
CA ARG A 290 -11.54 -11.45 5.98
C ARG A 290 -10.89 -11.61 7.35
N ASN A 291 -9.56 -11.72 7.34
CA ASN A 291 -8.74 -11.95 8.53
C ASN A 291 -8.52 -10.63 9.30
N ILE A 292 -9.60 -10.12 9.91
CA ILE A 292 -9.56 -8.86 10.66
C ILE A 292 -8.62 -8.97 11.85
N GLU A 293 -8.62 -10.12 12.50
CA GLU A 293 -7.79 -10.43 13.66
C GLU A 293 -6.28 -10.37 13.35
N GLY A 294 -5.92 -10.61 12.09
CA GLY A 294 -4.54 -10.51 11.60
C GLY A 294 -4.07 -9.10 11.27
N GLY A 295 -4.97 -8.13 11.34
CA GLY A 295 -4.70 -6.74 11.02
C GLY A 295 -4.58 -6.43 9.53
N PRO A 296 -4.52 -5.14 9.17
CA PRO A 296 -4.44 -4.68 7.79
C PRO A 296 -3.16 -5.15 7.10
N ARG A 297 -3.24 -5.36 5.79
CA ARG A 297 -2.06 -5.67 4.98
C ARG A 297 -1.20 -4.42 4.83
N VAL A 298 0.07 -4.54 5.19
CA VAL A 298 1.04 -3.45 5.05
C VAL A 298 2.17 -3.89 4.14
N SER A 299 2.49 -3.06 3.15
CA SER A 299 3.70 -3.20 2.35
C SER A 299 4.60 -2.00 2.63
N THR A 300 5.72 -2.24 3.28
CA THR A 300 6.75 -1.23 3.49
C THR A 300 7.75 -1.28 2.33
N TYR A 301 8.04 -0.13 1.77
CA TYR A 301 9.02 0.06 0.71
C TYR A 301 10.13 0.96 1.26
N GLU A 302 11.35 0.51 1.13
CA GLU A 302 12.53 1.29 1.45
C GLU A 302 13.47 1.26 0.25
N ASN A 303 13.84 2.45 -0.23
CA ASN A 303 14.71 2.61 -1.39
C ASN A 303 15.86 3.55 -1.03
N SER A 304 17.08 3.06 -1.22
CA SER A 304 18.29 3.86 -1.09
C SER A 304 18.91 4.03 -2.48
N THR A 305 19.25 5.25 -2.82
CA THR A 305 19.92 5.57 -4.09
C THR A 305 21.11 6.47 -3.79
N TRP A 306 22.24 6.16 -4.40
CA TRP A 306 23.38 7.06 -4.40
C TRP A 306 23.89 7.26 -5.82
N ARG A 307 24.43 8.43 -6.08
CA ARG A 307 25.05 8.82 -7.35
C ARG A 307 26.29 9.66 -7.06
N ALA A 308 27.32 9.43 -7.80
CA ALA A 308 28.53 10.27 -7.80
C ALA A 308 28.98 10.53 -9.25
N ILE A 309 29.25 11.77 -9.55
CA ILE A 309 29.78 12.24 -10.83
C ILE A 309 31.08 12.98 -10.55
N PHE A 310 32.09 12.75 -11.39
CA PHE A 310 33.35 13.49 -11.39
C PHE A 310 33.70 13.78 -12.82
N GLY A 311 34.04 15.02 -13.15
CA GLY A 311 34.29 15.43 -14.51
C GLY A 311 35.29 16.54 -14.64
N LEU A 312 35.74 16.70 -15.88
CA LEU A 312 36.54 17.83 -16.36
C LEU A 312 35.80 18.43 -17.55
N ARG A 313 35.68 19.74 -17.59
CA ARG A 313 35.13 20.48 -18.73
C ARG A 313 35.95 21.71 -19.03
N GLY A 314 35.85 22.20 -20.24
CA GLY A 314 36.58 23.38 -20.60
C GLY A 314 36.59 23.64 -22.09
N ASP A 315 37.34 24.68 -22.49
CA ASP A 315 37.49 25.13 -23.84
C ASP A 315 38.85 24.65 -24.41
N ILE A 316 38.80 24.02 -25.58
CA ILE A 316 39.99 23.65 -26.33
C ILE A 316 40.49 24.84 -27.13
N ASN A 317 39.58 25.60 -27.70
CA ASN A 317 39.77 26.87 -28.39
C ASN A 317 38.43 27.59 -28.54
N ASP A 318 38.39 28.71 -29.27
CA ASP A 318 37.17 29.54 -29.42
C ASP A 318 36.00 28.81 -30.09
N ASP A 319 36.22 27.67 -30.79
CA ASP A 319 35.21 26.94 -31.54
C ASP A 319 34.82 25.61 -30.84
N PHE A 320 35.66 25.08 -29.97
CA PHE A 320 35.51 23.74 -29.40
C PHE A 320 35.63 23.72 -27.89
N ALA A 321 34.59 23.18 -27.22
CA ALA A 321 34.58 22.86 -25.81
C ALA A 321 34.54 21.33 -25.57
N PHE A 322 34.93 20.89 -24.41
CA PHE A 322 34.83 19.50 -24.00
C PHE A 322 34.18 19.37 -22.62
N ASP A 323 33.49 18.24 -22.40
CA ASP A 323 33.03 17.79 -21.10
C ASP A 323 33.20 16.26 -21.02
N VAL A 324 34.03 15.80 -20.10
CA VAL A 324 34.34 14.39 -19.90
C VAL A 324 34.10 14.04 -18.44
N PHE A 325 33.22 13.10 -18.19
CA PHE A 325 32.90 12.69 -16.84
C PHE A 325 32.74 11.17 -16.68
N GLY A 326 32.91 10.71 -15.44
CA GLY A 326 32.53 9.39 -14.99
C GLY A 326 31.36 9.49 -14.03
N GLN A 327 30.38 8.59 -14.17
CA GLN A 327 29.25 8.49 -13.28
C GLN A 327 29.16 7.09 -12.68
N PHE A 328 28.95 7.05 -11.37
CA PHE A 328 28.67 5.84 -10.60
C PHE A 328 27.36 6.02 -9.86
N ALA A 329 26.48 5.03 -9.96
CA ALA A 329 25.20 5.07 -9.25
C ALA A 329 24.74 3.66 -8.90
N ALA A 330 24.07 3.53 -7.77
CA ALA A 330 23.35 2.31 -7.40
C ALA A 330 22.03 2.65 -6.71
N THR A 331 21.04 1.80 -6.91
CA THR A 331 19.76 1.85 -6.22
C THR A 331 19.50 0.48 -5.60
N GLU A 332 19.19 0.47 -4.32
CA GLU A 332 18.75 -0.70 -3.59
C GLU A 332 17.31 -0.49 -3.13
N GLY A 333 16.47 -1.50 -3.33
CA GLY A 333 15.07 -1.46 -2.92
C GLY A 333 14.69 -2.70 -2.12
N THR A 334 14.05 -2.48 -0.98
CA THR A 334 13.47 -3.52 -0.15
C THR A 334 11.97 -3.35 -0.07
N ARG A 335 11.25 -4.45 -0.21
CA ARG A 335 9.82 -4.51 0.04
C ARG A 335 9.51 -5.59 1.08
N ILE A 336 8.84 -5.20 2.15
CA ILE A 336 8.35 -6.11 3.19
C ILE A 336 6.84 -6.08 3.17
N SER A 337 6.21 -7.25 2.95
CA SER A 337 4.75 -7.40 3.01
C SER A 337 4.37 -8.18 4.26
N GLN A 338 3.40 -7.65 5.01
CA GLN A 338 2.95 -8.19 6.30
C GLN A 338 1.44 -8.45 6.28
N ASN A 339 0.99 -9.36 7.15
CA ASN A 339 -0.40 -9.66 7.44
C ASN A 339 -1.17 -10.25 6.23
N ASP A 340 -0.46 -10.86 5.28
CA ASP A 340 -1.10 -11.60 4.20
C ASP A 340 -1.35 -13.05 4.59
N LEU A 341 -2.48 -13.62 4.15
CA LEU A 341 -2.84 -14.99 4.45
C LEU A 341 -1.95 -15.99 3.71
N ASN A 342 -1.42 -16.94 4.46
CA ASN A 342 -0.79 -18.13 3.88
C ASN A 342 -1.84 -19.24 3.71
N PHE A 343 -2.42 -19.34 2.52
CA PHE A 343 -3.50 -20.28 2.23
C PHE A 343 -3.14 -21.75 2.45
N LYS A 344 -1.89 -22.14 2.32
CA LYS A 344 -1.44 -23.50 2.66
C LYS A 344 -1.60 -23.77 4.16
N ARG A 345 -1.24 -22.81 5.00
CA ARG A 345 -1.43 -22.93 6.45
C ARG A 345 -2.90 -22.86 6.86
N VAL A 346 -3.68 -22.00 6.19
CA VAL A 346 -5.15 -22.00 6.40
C VAL A 346 -5.73 -23.35 6.08
N GLN A 347 -5.38 -23.95 4.93
CA GLN A 347 -5.84 -25.28 4.54
C GLN A 347 -5.44 -26.35 5.57
N GLN A 348 -4.22 -26.30 6.10
CA GLN A 348 -3.76 -27.23 7.12
C GLN A 348 -4.53 -27.08 8.45
N ALA A 349 -4.86 -25.85 8.83
CA ALA A 349 -5.58 -25.55 10.07
C ALA A 349 -7.07 -25.96 10.02
N LEU A 350 -7.60 -26.24 8.84
CA LEU A 350 -8.99 -26.68 8.66
C LEU A 350 -9.19 -28.19 8.90
N TYR A 351 -8.12 -28.96 8.96
CA TYR A 351 -8.18 -30.39 9.34
C TYR A 351 -8.06 -30.50 10.86
N ILE A 352 -9.18 -30.69 11.53
CA ILE A 352 -9.27 -30.78 12.98
C ILE A 352 -9.86 -32.12 13.35
N VAL A 353 -9.19 -32.82 14.25
CA VAL A 353 -9.65 -34.10 14.82
C VAL A 353 -9.80 -33.93 16.32
N ASP A 354 -10.80 -34.59 16.88
CA ASP A 354 -10.95 -34.70 18.34
C ASP A 354 -9.93 -35.73 18.82
N ASP A 355 -9.00 -35.31 19.67
CA ASP A 355 -8.00 -36.18 20.28
C ASP A 355 -8.47 -36.78 21.61
N GLY A 356 -9.72 -36.50 21.99
CA GLY A 356 -10.34 -36.98 23.22
C GLY A 356 -9.84 -36.31 24.50
N SER A 357 -9.10 -35.20 24.38
CA SER A 357 -8.60 -34.48 25.56
C SER A 357 -9.55 -33.41 26.09
N GLY A 358 -10.67 -33.13 25.39
CA GLY A 358 -11.78 -32.24 25.80
C GLY A 358 -11.55 -30.79 25.40
#